data_095910a892685249552174c7461c6ea2
#
_entry.id   095910a892685249552174c7461c6ea2
#
_cell.length_a   1.000
_cell.length_b   1.000
_cell.length_c   1.000
_cell.angle_alpha   90.00
_cell.angle_beta   90.00
_cell.angle_gamma   90.00
#
_symmetry.space_group_name_H-M   'P 1'
#
loop_
_entity.id
_entity.type
_entity.pdbx_description
1 polymer ?
#
loop_
_entity_poly.entity_id
_entity_poly.type
_entity_poly.pdbx_seq_one_letter_code
_entity_poly.pdbx_strand_id
1 'polypeptide(L)'
;MQCRELFQEMNIELIPPYMIASKEPVREGSPANWKRKEKLPQVTRSWHNYMCNCVIQDFQASVLQVSDSPYDEQVAAQMPTVHYEFPNGYNCDFGAERLKIPEGLFDPSNVKGLSGNTMLGVSHVVTTSVGMCDIDIRPGLYGSVIVAGGNTLIQSFTDRLNRELSQKTPPSMRLKLIANNTTVERRFSSWIGGSILASLGTFQQMWISKQEYEEGGKQCVERKCP
;
A
#
# COMPACT_ATOMS: atom_id res chain seq x y z
N MET A 1 5.14 0.24 8.34
CA MET A 1 5.84 0.74 9.54
C MET A 1 4.85 1.39 10.50
N GLN A 2 4.09 2.42 10.12
CA GLN A 2 3.19 3.15 11.00
C GLN A 2 2.18 2.30 11.79
N CYS A 3 1.52 1.30 11.15
CA CYS A 3 0.64 0.40 11.91
C CYS A 3 1.38 -0.39 13.00
N ARG A 4 2.65 -0.76 12.78
CA ARG A 4 3.45 -1.42 13.82
C ARG A 4 3.77 -0.48 14.97
N GLU A 5 4.06 0.77 14.66
CA GLU A 5 4.33 1.82 15.66
C GLU A 5 3.06 2.08 16.48
N LEU A 6 1.89 2.20 15.83
CA LEU A 6 0.61 2.29 16.52
C LEU A 6 0.38 1.12 17.48
N PHE A 7 0.58 -0.11 17.01
CA PHE A 7 0.37 -1.30 17.84
C PHE A 7 1.35 -1.36 19.02
N GLN A 8 2.60 -0.91 18.85
CA GLN A 8 3.56 -0.79 19.93
C GLN A 8 3.15 0.28 20.95
N GLU A 9 2.65 1.44 20.49
CA GLU A 9 2.17 2.52 21.37
C GLU A 9 0.93 2.09 22.18
N MET A 10 0.06 1.28 21.57
CA MET A 10 -1.12 0.71 22.23
C MET A 10 -0.85 -0.58 23.03
N ASN A 11 0.42 -1.03 23.09
CA ASN A 11 0.80 -2.33 23.67
C ASN A 11 0.06 -3.54 23.09
N ILE A 12 -0.26 -3.50 21.79
CA ILE A 12 -0.89 -4.59 21.08
C ILE A 12 0.17 -5.54 20.53
N GLU A 13 0.15 -6.77 20.99
CA GLU A 13 1.06 -7.82 20.51
C GLU A 13 0.55 -8.44 19.22
N LEU A 14 1.37 -8.42 18.16
CA LEU A 14 1.06 -9.05 16.87
C LEU A 14 1.34 -10.55 16.92
N ILE A 15 0.29 -11.35 17.14
CA ILE A 15 0.35 -12.81 17.14
C ILE A 15 -0.22 -13.34 15.82
N PRO A 16 0.61 -13.91 14.94
CA PRO A 16 0.10 -14.47 13.68
C PRO A 16 -0.68 -15.76 13.92
N PRO A 17 -1.72 -16.06 13.09
CA PRO A 17 -2.65 -17.16 13.30
C PRO A 17 -2.00 -18.54 13.44
N TYR A 18 -0.85 -18.78 12.79
CA TYR A 18 -0.16 -20.08 12.86
C TYR A 18 0.30 -20.45 14.27
N MET A 19 0.45 -19.48 15.17
CA MET A 19 0.87 -19.68 16.55
C MET A 19 -0.29 -20.02 17.49
N ILE A 20 -1.53 -19.73 17.09
CA ILE A 20 -2.71 -19.79 17.95
C ILE A 20 -3.36 -21.17 17.87
N ALA A 21 -3.51 -21.85 19.03
CA ALA A 21 -4.24 -23.11 19.13
C ALA A 21 -5.72 -22.88 19.36
N SER A 22 -6.07 -21.99 20.29
CA SER A 22 -7.42 -21.59 20.62
C SER A 22 -7.44 -20.18 21.20
N LYS A 23 -8.57 -19.52 21.11
CA LYS A 23 -8.85 -18.25 21.77
C LYS A 23 -10.24 -18.26 22.37
N GLU A 24 -10.45 -17.46 23.38
CA GLU A 24 -11.76 -17.24 24.01
C GLU A 24 -12.15 -15.78 23.84
N PRO A 25 -13.43 -15.48 23.66
CA PRO A 25 -13.91 -14.10 23.59
C PRO A 25 -13.57 -13.34 24.87
N VAL A 26 -13.06 -12.13 24.71
CA VAL A 26 -12.78 -11.22 25.81
C VAL A 26 -13.53 -9.90 25.61
N ARG A 27 -13.73 -9.15 26.69
CA ARG A 27 -14.30 -7.81 26.61
C ARG A 27 -13.34 -6.88 25.87
N GLU A 28 -13.90 -5.91 25.19
CA GLU A 28 -13.13 -4.85 24.51
C GLU A 28 -12.07 -4.25 25.44
N GLY A 29 -10.86 -4.08 24.91
CA GLY A 29 -9.70 -3.54 25.62
C GLY A 29 -9.11 -4.46 26.70
N SER A 30 -9.71 -5.62 26.96
CA SER A 30 -9.17 -6.60 27.92
C SER A 30 -8.04 -7.41 27.30
N PRO A 31 -7.08 -7.89 28.10
CA PRO A 31 -6.03 -8.78 27.63
C PRO A 31 -6.59 -10.01 26.89
N ALA A 32 -5.96 -10.38 25.77
CA ALA A 32 -6.35 -11.55 25.01
C ALA A 32 -6.22 -12.85 25.83
N ASN A 33 -7.24 -13.71 25.76
CA ASN A 33 -7.21 -15.05 26.35
C ASN A 33 -7.03 -16.08 25.23
N TRP A 34 -5.80 -16.47 24.98
CA TRP A 34 -5.45 -17.38 23.91
C TRP A 34 -4.40 -18.41 24.36
N LYS A 35 -4.37 -19.54 23.64
CA LYS A 35 -3.39 -20.61 23.89
C LYS A 35 -2.47 -20.75 22.68
N ARG A 36 -1.18 -20.80 22.94
CA ARG A 36 -0.17 -21.09 21.93
C ARG A 36 -0.21 -22.56 21.55
N LYS A 37 0.02 -22.89 20.28
CA LYS A 37 0.23 -24.29 19.84
C LYS A 37 1.45 -24.89 20.52
N GLU A 38 1.33 -26.10 21.03
CA GLU A 38 2.43 -26.84 21.67
C GLU A 38 3.58 -27.12 20.71
N LYS A 39 3.23 -27.52 19.48
CA LYS A 39 4.22 -27.80 18.41
C LYS A 39 4.09 -26.74 17.34
N LEU A 40 5.07 -25.84 17.29
CA LEU A 40 5.19 -24.85 16.22
C LEU A 40 6.15 -25.38 15.15
N PRO A 41 5.85 -25.11 13.85
CA PRO A 41 6.80 -25.39 12.79
C PRO A 41 8.06 -24.55 12.98
N GLN A 42 9.21 -25.10 12.63
CA GLN A 42 10.43 -24.31 12.53
C GLN A 42 10.30 -23.40 11.31
N VAL A 43 10.25 -22.10 11.56
CA VAL A 43 10.09 -21.07 10.51
C VAL A 43 11.24 -20.08 10.57
N THR A 44 11.59 -19.51 9.43
CA THR A 44 12.55 -18.40 9.38
C THR A 44 11.94 -17.13 9.97
N ARG A 45 12.81 -16.25 10.45
CA ARG A 45 12.39 -14.91 10.92
C ARG A 45 11.67 -14.11 9.83
N SER A 46 12.11 -14.26 8.58
CA SER A 46 11.46 -13.58 7.43
C SER A 46 10.05 -14.08 7.21
N TRP A 47 9.81 -15.39 7.29
CA TRP A 47 8.48 -15.96 7.18
C TRP A 47 7.57 -15.55 8.34
N HIS A 48 8.07 -15.56 9.58
CA HIS A 48 7.32 -15.05 10.73
C HIS A 48 6.90 -13.59 10.52
N ASN A 49 7.83 -12.74 10.10
CA ASN A 49 7.54 -11.33 9.79
C ASN A 49 6.51 -11.17 8.67
N TYR A 50 6.56 -12.03 7.65
CA TYR A 50 5.55 -12.06 6.59
C TYR A 50 4.16 -12.38 7.17
N MET A 51 4.03 -13.38 8.04
CA MET A 51 2.77 -13.75 8.69
C MET A 51 2.23 -12.61 9.60
N CYS A 52 3.11 -11.91 10.32
CA CYS A 52 2.72 -10.70 11.04
C CYS A 52 2.26 -9.59 10.09
N ASN A 53 2.91 -9.43 8.95
CA ASN A 53 2.48 -8.46 7.94
C ASN A 53 1.11 -8.80 7.34
N CYS A 54 0.75 -10.09 7.22
CA CYS A 54 -0.60 -10.48 6.81
C CYS A 54 -1.67 -9.98 7.78
N VAL A 55 -1.41 -10.03 9.09
CA VAL A 55 -2.33 -9.45 10.11
C VAL A 55 -2.42 -7.93 9.94
N ILE A 56 -1.30 -7.25 9.70
CA ILE A 56 -1.32 -5.80 9.46
C ILE A 56 -2.10 -5.46 8.18
N GLN A 57 -1.95 -6.25 7.12
CA GLN A 57 -2.68 -6.02 5.87
C GLN A 57 -4.19 -6.22 6.04
N ASP A 58 -4.61 -7.20 6.83
CA ASP A 58 -6.01 -7.41 7.19
C ASP A 58 -6.57 -6.22 7.98
N PHE A 59 -5.82 -5.76 9.00
CA PHE A 59 -6.14 -4.53 9.74
C PHE A 59 -6.25 -3.32 8.81
N GLN A 60 -5.30 -3.12 7.90
CA GLN A 60 -5.33 -2.01 6.95
C GLN A 60 -6.57 -2.02 6.07
N ALA A 61 -6.96 -3.19 5.57
CA ALA A 61 -8.13 -3.34 4.71
C ALA A 61 -9.45 -3.14 5.45
N SER A 62 -9.49 -3.51 6.75
CA SER A 62 -10.71 -3.49 7.56
C SER A 62 -10.94 -2.17 8.30
N VAL A 63 -9.86 -1.49 8.71
CA VAL A 63 -9.93 -0.35 9.65
C VAL A 63 -9.56 0.97 9.00
N LEU A 64 -8.48 1.00 8.18
CA LEU A 64 -7.96 2.26 7.67
C LEU A 64 -8.86 2.88 6.61
N GLN A 65 -8.95 4.19 6.66
CA GLN A 65 -9.68 5.01 5.70
C GLN A 65 -8.91 6.30 5.44
N VAL A 66 -8.78 6.68 4.17
CA VAL A 66 -8.25 7.99 3.79
C VAL A 66 -9.30 9.05 4.06
N SER A 67 -8.91 10.15 4.68
CA SER A 67 -9.79 11.30 4.87
C SER A 67 -10.15 11.94 3.52
N ASP A 68 -11.37 12.44 3.41
CA ASP A 68 -11.83 13.15 2.20
C ASP A 68 -11.10 14.49 1.98
N SER A 69 -10.67 15.12 3.04
CA SER A 69 -9.89 16.37 3.05
C SER A 69 -8.56 16.13 3.78
N PRO A 70 -7.61 17.08 3.74
CA PRO A 70 -6.42 17.02 4.59
C PRO A 70 -6.78 16.70 6.03
N TYR A 71 -5.98 15.87 6.70
CA TYR A 71 -6.26 15.40 8.06
C TYR A 71 -6.40 16.56 9.03
N ASP A 72 -7.52 16.57 9.74
CA ASP A 72 -7.81 17.47 10.85
C ASP A 72 -8.16 16.64 12.09
N GLU A 73 -7.43 16.84 13.17
CA GLU A 73 -7.57 16.03 14.40
C GLU A 73 -8.94 16.27 15.07
N GLN A 74 -9.49 17.49 15.01
CA GLN A 74 -10.79 17.80 15.59
C GLN A 74 -11.92 17.14 14.83
N VAL A 75 -11.83 17.10 13.50
CA VAL A 75 -12.79 16.41 12.64
C VAL A 75 -12.66 14.88 12.80
N ALA A 76 -11.44 14.37 12.81
CA ALA A 76 -11.17 12.94 12.97
C ALA A 76 -11.66 12.40 14.32
N ALA A 77 -11.57 13.19 15.40
CA ALA A 77 -12.06 12.78 16.72
C ALA A 77 -13.59 12.63 16.81
N GLN A 78 -14.33 13.24 15.87
CA GLN A 78 -15.80 13.15 15.81
C GLN A 78 -16.29 12.00 14.92
N MET A 79 -15.38 11.37 14.17
CA MET A 79 -15.73 10.26 13.28
C MET A 79 -16.03 8.99 14.09
N PRO A 80 -16.98 8.15 13.64
CA PRO A 80 -17.27 6.89 14.31
C PRO A 80 -16.05 5.98 14.33
N THR A 81 -15.87 5.28 15.45
CA THR A 81 -14.85 4.26 15.61
C THR A 81 -15.15 3.02 14.77
N VAL A 82 -14.12 2.23 14.50
CA VAL A 82 -14.23 0.94 13.83
C VAL A 82 -13.66 -0.14 14.74
N HIS A 83 -14.48 -1.12 15.05
CA HIS A 83 -14.10 -2.28 15.86
C HIS A 83 -13.22 -3.24 15.06
N TYR A 84 -12.14 -3.72 15.69
CA TYR A 84 -11.27 -4.74 15.09
C TYR A 84 -10.83 -5.77 16.14
N GLU A 85 -10.97 -7.04 15.79
CA GLU A 85 -10.50 -8.17 16.59
C GLU A 85 -9.26 -8.79 15.95
N PHE A 86 -8.16 -8.82 16.71
CA PHE A 86 -6.92 -9.47 16.31
C PHE A 86 -7.02 -11.00 16.34
N PRO A 87 -6.15 -11.73 15.62
CA PRO A 87 -6.20 -13.19 15.57
C PRO A 87 -6.17 -13.87 16.94
N ASN A 88 -5.50 -13.28 17.93
CA ASN A 88 -5.43 -13.80 19.31
C ASN A 88 -6.68 -13.52 20.17
N GLY A 89 -7.68 -12.79 19.62
CA GLY A 89 -8.92 -12.42 20.32
C GLY A 89 -8.85 -11.07 21.05
N TYR A 90 -7.70 -10.40 21.11
CA TYR A 90 -7.67 -9.00 21.54
C TYR A 90 -8.50 -8.15 20.59
N ASN A 91 -9.34 -7.30 21.12
CA ASN A 91 -10.20 -6.44 20.32
C ASN A 91 -10.29 -5.05 20.93
N CYS A 92 -10.38 -4.05 20.10
CA CYS A 92 -10.59 -2.66 20.50
C CYS A 92 -11.14 -1.84 19.33
N ASP A 93 -11.64 -0.66 19.66
CA ASP A 93 -12.12 0.33 18.70
C ASP A 93 -11.00 1.27 18.28
N PHE A 94 -10.95 1.57 16.99
CA PHE A 94 -10.01 2.50 16.38
C PHE A 94 -10.72 3.77 15.93
N GLY A 95 -10.23 4.92 16.37
CA GLY A 95 -10.81 6.24 16.11
C GLY A 95 -10.01 7.06 15.09
N ALA A 96 -9.48 8.21 15.52
CA ALA A 96 -8.78 9.17 14.67
C ALA A 96 -7.51 8.60 14.00
N GLU A 97 -6.84 7.64 14.64
CA GLU A 97 -5.64 6.98 14.13
C GLU A 97 -5.87 6.24 12.81
N ARG A 98 -7.10 5.74 12.58
CA ARG A 98 -7.47 5.08 11.32
C ARG A 98 -7.45 6.01 10.11
N LEU A 99 -7.59 7.31 10.32
CA LEU A 99 -7.49 8.35 9.29
C LEU A 99 -6.06 8.93 9.23
N LYS A 100 -5.40 9.08 10.38
CA LYS A 100 -4.07 9.66 10.49
C LYS A 100 -3.00 8.85 9.78
N ILE A 101 -3.05 7.52 9.90
CA ILE A 101 -2.04 6.63 9.30
C ILE A 101 -2.01 6.76 7.76
N PRO A 102 -3.12 6.61 7.03
CA PRO A 102 -3.09 6.72 5.57
C PRO A 102 -2.90 8.15 5.07
N GLU A 103 -3.14 9.19 5.88
CA GLU A 103 -2.82 10.56 5.51
C GLU A 103 -1.35 10.75 5.17
N GLY A 104 -0.45 9.98 5.80
CA GLY A 104 0.97 9.98 5.48
C GLY A 104 1.31 9.64 4.02
N LEU A 105 0.38 9.08 3.25
CA LEU A 105 0.53 8.87 1.80
C LEU A 105 0.33 10.18 1.00
N PHE A 106 -0.46 11.09 1.52
CA PHE A 106 -0.81 12.37 0.89
C PHE A 106 -0.01 13.53 1.48
N ASP A 107 0.18 13.51 2.79
CA ASP A 107 1.02 14.45 3.53
C ASP A 107 2.01 13.71 4.45
N PRO A 108 3.23 13.42 3.98
CA PRO A 108 4.25 12.75 4.78
C PRO A 108 4.71 13.55 6.01
N SER A 109 4.47 14.85 6.09
CA SER A 109 4.84 15.67 7.25
C SER A 109 4.10 15.26 8.53
N ASN A 110 2.93 14.63 8.38
CA ASN A 110 2.14 14.07 9.48
C ASN A 110 2.68 12.74 10.02
N VAL A 111 3.71 12.18 9.39
CA VAL A 111 4.32 10.92 9.83
C VAL A 111 5.36 11.19 10.90
N LYS A 112 5.24 10.48 12.04
CA LYS A 112 6.23 10.55 13.12
C LYS A 112 7.64 10.24 12.60
N GLY A 113 8.60 11.08 12.91
CA GLY A 113 9.99 10.95 12.46
C GLY A 113 10.27 11.44 11.04
N LEU A 114 9.25 11.84 10.27
CA LEU A 114 9.40 12.48 8.95
C LEU A 114 9.06 13.97 8.97
N SER A 115 8.67 14.51 10.10
CA SER A 115 8.44 15.94 10.31
C SER A 115 9.69 16.74 9.91
N GLY A 116 9.51 17.71 9.01
CA GLY A 116 10.61 18.50 8.43
C GLY A 116 11.33 17.86 7.24
N ASN A 117 10.94 16.67 6.81
CA ASN A 117 11.47 16.04 5.60
C ASN A 117 10.81 16.64 4.35
N THR A 118 11.57 16.68 3.25
CA THR A 118 11.12 17.16 1.94
C THR A 118 10.34 16.10 1.15
N MET A 119 9.87 15.04 1.79
CA MET A 119 9.08 13.99 1.13
C MET A 119 7.76 14.55 0.62
N LEU A 120 7.45 14.21 -0.61
CA LEU A 120 6.22 14.64 -1.28
C LEU A 120 5.12 13.59 -1.12
N GLY A 121 3.89 14.03 -0.93
CA GLY A 121 2.72 13.15 -1.00
C GLY A 121 2.47 12.63 -2.42
N VAL A 122 1.71 11.54 -2.53
CA VAL A 122 1.51 10.82 -3.80
C VAL A 122 0.97 11.71 -4.93
N SER A 123 0.05 12.61 -4.64
CA SER A 123 -0.50 13.55 -5.65
C SER A 123 0.55 14.51 -6.17
N HIS A 124 1.46 14.95 -5.29
CA HIS A 124 2.56 15.84 -5.63
C HIS A 124 3.62 15.13 -6.48
N VAL A 125 3.93 13.89 -6.11
CA VAL A 125 4.85 13.04 -6.89
C VAL A 125 4.33 12.86 -8.31
N VAL A 126 3.04 12.56 -8.49
CA VAL A 126 2.43 12.41 -9.83
C VAL A 126 2.56 13.70 -10.63
N THR A 127 2.15 14.83 -10.08
CA THR A 127 2.18 16.12 -10.82
C THR A 127 3.61 16.56 -11.12
N THR A 128 4.55 16.36 -10.21
CA THR A 128 5.97 16.66 -10.44
C THR A 128 6.54 15.77 -11.54
N SER A 129 6.27 14.46 -11.50
CA SER A 129 6.76 13.52 -12.51
C SER A 129 6.22 13.84 -13.90
N VAL A 130 4.93 14.15 -14.03
CA VAL A 130 4.33 14.60 -15.31
C VAL A 130 4.94 15.93 -15.74
N GLY A 131 5.16 16.86 -14.81
CA GLY A 131 5.77 18.16 -15.09
C GLY A 131 7.21 18.08 -15.61
N MET A 132 7.93 17.00 -15.29
CA MET A 132 9.29 16.74 -15.80
C MET A 132 9.30 16.14 -17.22
N CYS A 133 8.15 15.67 -17.70
CA CYS A 133 8.01 15.13 -19.05
C CYS A 133 7.86 16.26 -20.10
N ASP A 134 8.05 15.89 -21.37
CA ASP A 134 7.78 16.79 -22.49
C ASP A 134 6.35 17.32 -22.46
N ILE A 135 6.15 18.60 -22.80
CA ILE A 135 4.86 19.29 -22.72
C ILE A 135 3.82 18.63 -23.61
N ASP A 136 4.20 18.08 -24.76
CA ASP A 136 3.30 17.50 -25.73
C ASP A 136 2.67 16.18 -25.26
N ILE A 137 3.36 15.43 -24.36
CA ILE A 137 2.84 14.17 -23.83
C ILE A 137 2.05 14.31 -22.52
N ARG A 138 2.18 15.45 -21.82
CA ARG A 138 1.50 15.66 -20.52
C ARG A 138 -0.01 15.46 -20.56
N PRO A 139 -0.74 15.93 -21.59
CA PRO A 139 -2.21 15.67 -21.66
C PRO A 139 -2.54 14.18 -21.71
N GLY A 140 -1.76 13.38 -22.43
CA GLY A 140 -1.89 11.93 -22.49
C GLY A 140 -1.59 11.26 -21.14
N LEU A 141 -0.58 11.74 -20.41
CA LEU A 141 -0.22 11.23 -19.08
C LEU A 141 -1.32 11.52 -18.05
N TYR A 142 -1.84 12.74 -17.99
CA TYR A 142 -2.98 13.06 -17.11
C TYR A 142 -4.25 12.29 -17.51
N GLY A 143 -4.45 12.04 -18.80
CA GLY A 143 -5.57 11.26 -19.33
C GLY A 143 -5.49 9.76 -19.04
N SER A 144 -4.37 9.26 -18.47
CA SER A 144 -4.15 7.84 -18.24
C SER A 144 -3.32 7.58 -16.98
N VAL A 145 -3.76 8.09 -15.84
CA VAL A 145 -3.12 7.83 -14.54
C VAL A 145 -3.59 6.48 -14.01
N ILE A 146 -2.72 5.48 -14.05
CA ILE A 146 -3.02 4.11 -13.60
C ILE A 146 -2.69 3.97 -12.12
N VAL A 147 -3.67 3.48 -11.34
CA VAL A 147 -3.57 3.26 -9.90
C VAL A 147 -3.52 1.78 -9.58
N ALA A 148 -2.42 1.31 -8.99
CA ALA A 148 -2.17 -0.07 -8.64
C ALA A 148 -1.48 -0.23 -7.29
N GLY A 149 -1.48 -1.45 -6.74
CA GLY A 149 -0.85 -1.76 -5.46
C GLY A 149 -1.83 -1.83 -4.30
N GLY A 150 -1.48 -2.59 -3.27
CA GLY A 150 -2.37 -2.90 -2.13
C GLY A 150 -2.82 -1.67 -1.32
N ASN A 151 -1.95 -0.69 -1.12
CA ASN A 151 -2.30 0.53 -0.37
C ASN A 151 -3.39 1.37 -1.07
N THR A 152 -3.55 1.23 -2.39
CA THR A 152 -4.60 1.95 -3.13
C THR A 152 -6.00 1.39 -2.89
N LEU A 153 -6.10 0.24 -2.20
CA LEU A 153 -7.36 -0.38 -1.77
C LEU A 153 -7.86 0.17 -0.43
N ILE A 154 -7.08 0.97 0.27
CA ILE A 154 -7.56 1.67 1.47
C ILE A 154 -8.78 2.50 1.07
N GLN A 155 -9.83 2.41 1.87
CA GLN A 155 -11.09 3.11 1.61
C GLN A 155 -10.85 4.60 1.33
N SER A 156 -11.53 5.16 0.34
CA SER A 156 -11.46 6.57 -0.12
C SER A 156 -10.12 7.00 -0.72
N PHE A 157 -9.12 6.10 -0.87
CA PHE A 157 -7.83 6.46 -1.45
C PHE A 157 -7.95 7.04 -2.85
N THR A 158 -8.68 6.36 -3.72
CA THR A 158 -8.83 6.77 -5.14
C THR A 158 -9.59 8.10 -5.26
N ASP A 159 -10.60 8.31 -4.43
CA ASP A 159 -11.41 9.53 -4.44
C ASP A 159 -10.59 10.75 -3.99
N ARG A 160 -9.81 10.59 -2.90
CA ARG A 160 -8.90 11.62 -2.43
C ARG A 160 -7.82 11.94 -3.47
N LEU A 161 -7.20 10.92 -4.06
CA LEU A 161 -6.20 11.11 -5.11
C LEU A 161 -6.80 11.85 -6.32
N ASN A 162 -7.99 11.45 -6.76
CA ASN A 162 -8.67 12.12 -7.88
C ASN A 162 -8.93 13.60 -7.58
N ARG A 163 -9.40 13.91 -6.39
CA ARG A 163 -9.66 15.28 -5.94
C ARG A 163 -8.39 16.13 -5.93
N GLU A 164 -7.33 15.65 -5.31
CA GLU A 164 -6.06 16.38 -5.25
C GLU A 164 -5.40 16.56 -6.61
N LEU A 165 -5.42 15.54 -7.45
CA LEU A 165 -4.91 15.66 -8.81
C LEU A 165 -5.75 16.59 -9.67
N SER A 166 -7.09 16.60 -9.52
CA SER A 166 -7.96 17.52 -10.24
C SER A 166 -7.66 18.98 -9.92
N GLN A 167 -7.31 19.27 -8.67
CA GLN A 167 -6.92 20.63 -8.25
C GLN A 167 -5.54 21.06 -8.78
N LYS A 168 -4.65 20.10 -9.01
CA LYS A 168 -3.26 20.35 -9.44
C LYS A 168 -3.07 20.23 -10.96
N THR A 169 -3.98 19.56 -11.64
CA THR A 169 -3.93 19.39 -13.11
C THR A 169 -4.31 20.69 -13.80
N PRO A 170 -3.53 21.14 -14.80
CA PRO A 170 -3.88 22.35 -15.57
C PRO A 170 -5.29 22.26 -16.16
N PRO A 171 -6.08 23.36 -16.17
CA PRO A 171 -7.48 23.35 -16.64
C PRO A 171 -7.65 22.90 -18.10
N SER A 172 -6.59 23.06 -18.92
CA SER A 172 -6.59 22.64 -20.32
C SER A 172 -6.40 21.13 -20.51
N MET A 173 -6.10 20.38 -19.45
CA MET A 173 -5.78 18.95 -19.50
C MET A 173 -6.87 18.13 -18.80
N ARG A 174 -7.28 17.03 -19.42
CA ARG A 174 -8.29 16.14 -18.84
C ARG A 174 -7.63 15.10 -17.96
N LEU A 175 -7.98 15.07 -16.66
CA LEU A 175 -7.56 14.03 -15.75
C LEU A 175 -8.46 12.77 -15.91
N LYS A 176 -7.84 11.61 -15.96
CA LYS A 176 -8.53 10.31 -15.87
C LYS A 176 -7.71 9.35 -15.02
N LEU A 177 -8.25 8.93 -13.88
CA LEU A 177 -7.72 7.84 -13.09
C LEU A 177 -8.29 6.50 -13.58
N ILE A 178 -7.42 5.52 -13.71
CA ILE A 178 -7.74 4.15 -14.11
C ILE A 178 -7.31 3.24 -12.96
N ALA A 179 -8.29 2.65 -12.29
CA ALA A 179 -8.07 1.75 -11.17
C ALA A 179 -8.88 0.48 -11.37
N ASN A 180 -8.25 -0.68 -11.29
CA ASN A 180 -8.96 -1.94 -11.42
C ASN A 180 -9.91 -2.14 -10.22
N ASN A 181 -11.10 -2.67 -10.46
CA ASN A 181 -12.11 -2.84 -9.41
C ASN A 181 -11.89 -4.09 -8.57
N THR A 182 -11.17 -5.08 -9.07
CA THR A 182 -10.91 -6.31 -8.32
C THR A 182 -9.68 -6.16 -7.43
N THR A 183 -9.78 -6.66 -6.20
CA THR A 183 -8.69 -6.63 -5.21
C THR A 183 -7.44 -7.33 -5.73
N VAL A 184 -7.58 -8.50 -6.35
CA VAL A 184 -6.47 -9.31 -6.85
C VAL A 184 -5.72 -8.58 -7.97
N GLU A 185 -6.46 -8.08 -8.96
CA GLU A 185 -5.87 -7.35 -10.08
C GLU A 185 -5.23 -6.04 -9.64
N ARG A 186 -5.84 -5.33 -8.67
CA ARG A 186 -5.25 -4.10 -8.10
C ARG A 186 -3.93 -4.39 -7.40
N ARG A 187 -3.89 -5.41 -6.55
CA ARG A 187 -2.70 -5.77 -5.77
C ARG A 187 -1.56 -6.34 -6.61
N PHE A 188 -1.90 -7.13 -7.60
CA PHE A 188 -0.93 -7.94 -8.37
C PHE A 188 -0.81 -7.52 -9.83
N SER A 189 -1.28 -6.33 -10.20
CA SER A 189 -1.27 -5.84 -11.59
C SER A 189 0.10 -5.90 -12.25
N SER A 190 1.17 -5.57 -11.53
CA SER A 190 2.54 -5.62 -12.05
C SER A 190 2.98 -7.05 -12.37
N TRP A 191 2.68 -8.01 -11.48
CA TRP A 191 2.97 -9.42 -11.73
C TRP A 191 2.14 -9.98 -12.89
N ILE A 192 0.84 -9.66 -12.92
CA ILE A 192 -0.07 -10.08 -14.01
C ILE A 192 0.42 -9.53 -15.34
N GLY A 193 0.77 -8.23 -15.40
CA GLY A 193 1.30 -7.60 -16.60
C GLY A 193 2.62 -8.24 -17.08
N GLY A 194 3.54 -8.51 -16.18
CA GLY A 194 4.78 -9.24 -16.48
C GLY A 194 4.50 -10.66 -17.00
N SER A 195 3.56 -11.38 -16.39
CA SER A 195 3.15 -12.72 -16.84
C SER A 195 2.54 -12.70 -18.23
N ILE A 196 1.69 -11.71 -18.52
CA ILE A 196 1.09 -11.54 -19.86
C ILE A 196 2.18 -11.28 -20.89
N LEU A 197 3.09 -10.32 -20.63
CA LEU A 197 4.20 -10.02 -21.53
C LEU A 197 5.09 -11.25 -21.76
N ALA A 198 5.44 -11.98 -20.71
CA ALA A 198 6.27 -13.18 -20.80
C ALA A 198 5.61 -14.32 -21.57
N SER A 199 4.27 -14.32 -21.68
CA SER A 199 3.49 -15.33 -22.43
C SER A 199 3.34 -15.01 -23.92
N LEU A 200 3.72 -13.79 -24.34
CA LEU A 200 3.67 -13.42 -25.76
C LEU A 200 4.77 -14.14 -26.56
N GLY A 201 4.44 -14.64 -27.76
CA GLY A 201 5.41 -15.29 -28.63
C GLY A 201 6.61 -14.41 -28.99
N THR A 202 6.39 -13.10 -29.12
CA THR A 202 7.44 -12.10 -29.36
C THR A 202 8.41 -11.93 -28.21
N PHE A 203 8.03 -12.32 -26.97
CA PHE A 203 8.88 -12.22 -25.80
C PHE A 203 10.14 -13.09 -25.91
N GLN A 204 10.06 -14.21 -26.64
CA GLN A 204 11.22 -15.08 -26.87
C GLN A 204 12.38 -14.37 -27.58
N GLN A 205 12.09 -13.34 -28.37
CA GLN A 205 13.10 -12.53 -29.06
C GLN A 205 13.78 -11.49 -28.12
N MET A 206 13.18 -11.22 -26.97
CA MET A 206 13.69 -10.26 -26.00
C MET A 206 14.77 -10.86 -25.09
N TRP A 207 14.88 -12.17 -25.02
CA TRP A 207 15.91 -12.85 -24.24
C TRP A 207 17.32 -12.54 -24.75
N ILE A 208 18.27 -12.42 -23.84
CA ILE A 208 19.69 -12.35 -24.13
C ILE A 208 20.26 -13.73 -23.77
N SER A 209 20.75 -14.45 -24.78
CA SER A 209 21.41 -15.73 -24.54
C SER A 209 22.80 -15.51 -23.94
N LYS A 210 23.34 -16.52 -23.27
CA LYS A 210 24.70 -16.49 -22.74
C LYS A 210 25.71 -16.18 -23.86
N GLN A 211 25.58 -16.83 -25.00
CA GLN A 211 26.45 -16.63 -26.17
C GLN A 211 26.37 -15.20 -26.69
N GLU A 212 25.16 -14.64 -26.84
CA GLU A 212 24.94 -13.26 -27.31
C GLU A 212 25.57 -12.23 -26.35
N TYR A 213 25.52 -12.52 -25.03
CA TYR A 213 26.17 -11.65 -24.04
C TYR A 213 27.71 -11.77 -24.08
N GLU A 214 28.24 -13.01 -24.26
CA GLU A 214 29.70 -13.23 -24.39
C GLU A 214 30.26 -12.55 -25.64
N GLU A 215 29.51 -12.47 -26.74
CA GLU A 215 29.92 -11.82 -28.01
C GLU A 215 29.72 -10.29 -27.97
N GLY A 216 28.57 -9.82 -27.46
CA GLY A 216 28.17 -8.41 -27.51
C GLY A 216 28.35 -7.62 -26.23
N GLY A 217 28.60 -8.29 -25.10
CA GLY A 217 28.82 -7.68 -23.79
C GLY A 217 27.66 -6.75 -23.35
N LYS A 218 28.02 -5.70 -22.64
CA LYS A 218 27.09 -4.69 -22.09
C LYS A 218 26.21 -4.03 -23.15
N GLN A 219 26.72 -3.84 -24.35
CA GLN A 219 25.98 -3.19 -25.46
C GLN A 219 24.75 -4.02 -25.87
N CYS A 220 24.80 -5.34 -25.73
CA CYS A 220 23.67 -6.19 -25.99
C CYS A 220 22.50 -5.91 -25.02
N VAL A 221 22.82 -5.67 -23.73
CA VAL A 221 21.82 -5.32 -22.70
C VAL A 221 21.22 -3.94 -22.99
N GLU A 222 22.04 -2.95 -23.28
CA GLU A 222 21.58 -1.57 -23.57
C GLU A 222 20.65 -1.53 -24.79
N ARG A 223 20.89 -2.37 -25.80
CA ARG A 223 20.05 -2.44 -27.00
C ARG A 223 18.72 -3.15 -26.76
N LYS A 224 18.70 -4.24 -25.95
CA LYS A 224 17.50 -5.06 -25.74
C LYS A 224 16.67 -4.63 -24.54
N CYS A 225 17.26 -3.88 -23.62
CA CYS A 225 16.61 -3.36 -22.39
C CYS A 225 16.81 -1.84 -22.31
N PRO A 226 16.23 -1.05 -23.25
CA PRO A 226 16.39 0.42 -23.29
C PRO A 226 15.72 1.13 -22.11
#